data_61aa90bfb8c59dcfa257857c3501f55e
#
_entry.id   61aa90bfb8c59dcfa257857c3501f55e
#
_cell.length_a   1.000
_cell.length_b   1.000
_cell.length_c   1.000
_cell.angle_alpha   90.00
_cell.angle_beta   90.00
_cell.angle_gamma   90.00
#
_symmetry.space_group_name_H-M   'P 1'
#
loop_
_entity.id
_entity.type
_entity.pdbx_description
1 polymer ?
#
loop_
_entity_poly.entity_id
_entity_poly.type
_entity_poly.pdbx_seq_one_letter_code
_entity_poly.pdbx_strand_id
1 'polypeptide(L)' 'MAKESKRDGRWKKLRITILNRDGWTCTYCGGVATEVDHIIPLKRGGSDDPDNLAAACRTCNIRKKDGNVGVFLAQSA' A
#
# COMPACT_ATOMS: atom_id res chain seq x y z
N MET A 1 0.41 -11.38 -18.89
CA MET A 1 0.44 -10.56 -19.86
C MET A 1 -0.67 -9.57 -19.93
N ALA A 2 -1.85 -9.90 -20.40
CA ALA A 2 -2.88 -8.91 -20.52
C ALA A 2 -3.18 -8.23 -19.20
N LYS A 3 -3.17 -8.95 -18.11
CA LYS A 3 -3.48 -8.33 -16.85
C LYS A 3 -2.37 -7.42 -16.37
N GLU A 4 -1.16 -7.70 -16.73
CA GLU A 4 -0.07 -6.81 -16.36
C GLU A 4 -0.15 -5.52 -17.12
N SER A 5 -0.46 -5.61 -18.40
CA SER A 5 -0.62 -4.43 -19.21
C SER A 5 -1.74 -3.57 -18.70
N LYS A 6 -2.83 -4.20 -18.34
CA LYS A 6 -3.97 -3.50 -17.83
C LYS A 6 -3.61 -2.74 -16.56
N ARG A 7 -2.83 -3.35 -15.72
CA ARG A 7 -2.46 -2.77 -14.46
C ARG A 7 -1.42 -1.67 -14.59
N ASP A 8 -0.59 -1.77 -15.61
CA ASP A 8 0.49 -0.82 -15.81
C ASP A 8 0.04 0.63 -15.76
N GLY A 9 -0.85 1.03 -16.64
CA GLY A 9 -1.25 2.42 -16.73
C GLY A 9 -2.11 2.87 -15.57
N ARG A 10 -3.15 2.12 -15.29
CA ARG A 10 -4.09 2.48 -14.24
C ARG A 10 -3.45 2.44 -12.87
N TRP A 11 -2.67 1.42 -12.62
CA TRP A 11 -2.04 1.26 -11.32
C TRP A 11 -1.03 2.37 -11.07
N LYS A 12 -0.25 2.73 -12.07
CA LYS A 12 0.71 3.80 -11.90
C LYS A 12 0.05 5.11 -11.53
N LYS A 13 -1.04 5.44 -12.20
CA LYS A 13 -1.76 6.66 -11.89
C LYS A 13 -2.36 6.61 -10.50
N LEU A 14 -2.98 5.50 -10.16
CA LEU A 14 -3.61 5.33 -8.87
C LEU A 14 -2.57 5.42 -7.76
N ARG A 15 -1.45 4.77 -7.97
CA ARG A 15 -0.35 4.79 -7.03
C ARG A 15 0.11 6.20 -6.72
N ILE A 16 0.34 6.99 -7.76
CA ILE A 16 0.76 8.38 -7.57
C ILE A 16 -0.32 9.19 -6.86
N THR A 17 -1.57 8.95 -7.21
CA THR A 17 -2.69 9.63 -6.56
C THR A 17 -2.70 9.35 -5.06
N ILE A 18 -2.50 8.10 -4.68
CA ILE A 18 -2.50 7.72 -3.26
C ILE A 18 -1.29 8.31 -2.55
N LEU A 19 -0.12 8.25 -3.17
CA LEU A 19 1.07 8.84 -2.57
C LEU A 19 0.90 10.33 -2.34
N ASN A 20 0.35 11.03 -3.34
CA ASN A 20 0.09 12.45 -3.20
C ASN A 20 -0.94 12.74 -2.12
N ARG A 21 -2.00 11.92 -2.06
CA ARG A 21 -3.03 12.07 -1.04
C ARG A 21 -2.43 11.98 0.36
N ASP A 22 -1.52 11.03 0.54
CA ASP A 22 -0.94 10.75 1.85
C ASP A 22 0.36 11.53 2.09
N GLY A 23 0.68 12.48 1.22
CA GLY A 23 1.85 13.34 1.40
C GLY A 23 3.16 12.61 1.35
N TRP A 24 3.22 11.49 0.60
CA TRP A 24 4.43 10.67 0.49
C TRP A 24 4.96 10.25 1.86
N THR A 25 4.03 10.06 2.79
CA THR A 25 4.34 9.68 4.16
C THR A 25 3.79 8.29 4.44
N CYS A 26 4.63 7.42 4.96
CA CYS A 26 4.20 6.07 5.31
C CYS A 26 3.12 6.12 6.37
N THR A 27 2.00 5.49 6.07
CA THR A 27 0.86 5.44 6.98
C THR A 27 1.22 4.73 8.28
N TYR A 28 2.15 3.81 8.21
CA TYR A 28 2.46 2.94 9.34
C TYR A 28 3.58 3.46 10.22
N CYS A 29 4.64 4.01 9.64
CA CYS A 29 5.78 4.45 10.45
C CYS A 29 6.05 5.94 10.37
N GLY A 30 5.39 6.66 9.48
CA GLY A 30 5.59 8.09 9.36
C GLY A 30 6.81 8.51 8.56
N GLY A 31 7.58 7.56 8.05
CA GLY A 31 8.72 7.88 7.21
C GLY A 31 8.30 8.15 5.78
N VAL A 32 9.27 8.33 4.90
CA VAL A 32 9.00 8.58 3.48
C VAL A 32 8.38 7.34 2.86
N ALA A 33 7.28 7.52 2.16
CA ALA A 33 6.60 6.45 1.46
C ALA A 33 6.87 6.54 -0.03
N THR A 34 7.17 5.41 -0.64
CA THR A 34 7.36 5.31 -2.08
C THR A 34 6.53 4.19 -2.68
N GLU A 35 5.78 3.48 -1.85
CA GLU A 35 4.97 2.35 -2.28
C GLU A 35 3.54 2.53 -1.79
N VAL A 36 2.64 1.76 -2.35
CA VAL A 36 1.25 1.75 -1.92
C VAL A 36 0.90 0.35 -1.49
N ASP A 37 0.31 0.24 -0.32
CA ASP A 37 -0.07 -1.03 0.27
C ASP A 37 -1.58 -1.22 0.19
N HIS A 38 -1.99 -2.46 -0.02
CA HIS A 38 -3.41 -2.84 0.10
C HIS A 38 -3.67 -3.17 1.56
N ILE A 39 -4.51 -2.38 2.20
CA ILE A 39 -4.83 -2.59 3.61
C ILE A 39 -5.36 -4.00 3.81
N ILE A 40 -6.35 -4.39 3.00
CA ILE A 40 -6.78 -5.77 2.90
C ILE A 40 -6.14 -6.34 1.65
N PRO A 41 -5.30 -7.37 1.78
CA PRO A 41 -4.61 -7.93 0.62
C PRO A 41 -5.59 -8.41 -0.45
N LEU A 42 -5.16 -8.32 -1.69
CA LEU A 42 -6.00 -8.77 -2.80
C LEU A 42 -6.44 -10.21 -2.65
N LYS A 43 -5.54 -11.07 -2.18
CA LYS A 43 -5.88 -12.47 -2.00
C LYS A 43 -6.87 -12.71 -0.88
N ARG A 44 -7.14 -11.71 -0.06
CA ARG A 44 -8.15 -11.80 0.99
C ARG A 44 -9.40 -11.00 0.65
N GLY A 45 -9.57 -10.67 -0.61
CA GLY A 45 -10.75 -9.96 -1.05
C GLY A 45 -10.59 -8.46 -1.08
N GLY A 46 -9.40 -7.95 -0.86
CA GLY A 46 -9.16 -6.52 -0.97
C GLY A 46 -9.28 -6.05 -2.39
N SER A 47 -9.39 -4.75 -2.56
CA SER A 47 -9.55 -4.14 -3.87
C SER A 47 -8.56 -3.02 -4.07
N ASP A 48 -8.56 -2.45 -5.26
CA ASP A 48 -7.77 -1.27 -5.59
C ASP A 48 -8.50 0.03 -5.25
N ASP A 49 -9.58 -0.06 -4.51
CA ASP A 49 -10.28 1.12 -4.05
C ASP A 49 -9.35 2.01 -3.25
N PRO A 50 -9.39 3.34 -3.46
CA PRO A 50 -8.55 4.24 -2.66
C PRO A 50 -8.73 4.04 -1.15
N ASP A 51 -9.92 3.64 -0.71
CA ASP A 51 -10.16 3.39 0.71
C ASP A 51 -9.40 2.18 1.23
N ASN A 52 -8.95 1.32 0.33
CA ASN A 52 -8.18 0.14 0.69
C ASN A 52 -6.69 0.30 0.39
N LEU A 53 -6.27 1.51 0.08
CA LEU A 53 -4.88 1.78 -0.29
C LEU A 53 -4.28 2.79 0.66
N ALA A 54 -3.01 2.57 1.00
CA ALA A 54 -2.29 3.46 1.90
C ALA A 54 -0.85 3.58 1.44
N ALA A 55 -0.31 4.80 1.51
CA ALA A 55 1.10 5.01 1.23
C ALA A 55 1.93 4.27 2.26
N ALA A 56 3.00 3.64 1.83
CA ALA A 56 3.85 2.86 2.72
C ALA A 56 5.30 2.95 2.27
N CYS A 57 6.20 2.85 3.23
CA CYS A 57 7.60 2.71 2.89
C CYS A 57 7.86 1.23 2.56
N ARG A 58 8.96 0.98 1.89
CA ARG A 58 9.28 -0.39 1.47
C ARG A 58 9.38 -1.33 2.66
N THR A 59 10.03 -0.90 3.71
CA THR A 59 10.22 -1.74 4.90
C THR A 59 8.90 -2.15 5.52
N CYS A 60 8.00 -1.19 5.72
CA CYS A 60 6.69 -1.50 6.30
C CYS A 60 5.87 -2.38 5.38
N ASN A 61 5.93 -2.13 4.08
CA ASN A 61 5.19 -2.92 3.13
C ASN A 61 5.65 -4.38 3.15
N ILE A 62 6.96 -4.60 3.23
CA ILE A 62 7.51 -5.95 3.30
C ILE A 62 7.10 -6.64 4.60
N ARG A 63 7.21 -5.94 5.71
CA ARG A 63 6.82 -6.50 7.01
C ARG A 63 5.36 -6.94 7.02
N LYS A 64 4.51 -6.11 6.45
CA LYS A 64 3.10 -6.43 6.41
C LYS A 64 2.84 -7.69 5.59
N LYS A 65 3.56 -7.84 4.48
CA LYS A 65 3.40 -9.01 3.63
C LYS A 65 3.84 -10.29 4.31
N ASP A 66 4.71 -10.17 5.32
CA ASP A 66 5.17 -11.33 6.07
C ASP A 66 4.16 -11.82 7.09
N GLY A 67 3.00 -11.19 7.17
CA GLY A 67 1.96 -11.66 8.05
C GLY A 67 2.01 -11.11 9.46
N ASN A 68 2.85 -10.13 9.72
CA ASN A 68 2.99 -9.57 11.06
C ASN A 68 2.13 -8.33 11.25
N VAL A 69 0.94 -8.34 10.66
CA VAL A 69 0.07 -7.17 10.69
C VAL A 69 -0.29 -6.75 12.11
N GLY A 70 -0.63 -7.72 12.94
CA GLY A 70 -1.03 -7.42 14.32
C GLY A 70 0.08 -6.75 15.11
N VAL A 71 1.26 -7.33 15.07
CA VAL A 71 2.41 -6.79 15.77
C VAL A 71 2.77 -5.43 15.20
N PHE A 72 2.76 -5.34 13.88
CA PHE A 72 3.10 -4.14 13.19
C PHE A 72 2.16 -2.98 13.57
N LEU A 73 0.87 -3.23 13.58
CA LEU A 73 -0.10 -2.20 13.92
C LEU A 73 0.03 -1.78 15.37
N ALA A 74 0.35 -2.71 16.25
CA ALA A 74 0.57 -2.40 17.66
C ALA A 74 1.75 -1.46 17.82
N GLN A 75 2.78 -1.65 17.02
CA GLN A 75 3.93 -0.76 17.07
C GLN A 75 3.62 0.61 16.52
N SER A 76 2.72 0.68 15.56
CA SER A 76 2.35 1.95 14.95
C SER A 76 1.48 2.79 15.86
N ALA A 77 0.77 2.13 16.71
CA ALA A 77 -0.10 2.85 17.63
C ALA A 77 0.69 3.53 18.70
#